data_66e78b77617d99dbc5f8fca60107a6d4
#
_entry.id   66e78b77617d99dbc5f8fca60107a6d4
#
_cell.length_a   1.000
_cell.length_b   1.000
_cell.length_c   1.000
_cell.angle_alpha   90.00
_cell.angle_beta   90.00
_cell.angle_gamma   90.00
#
_symmetry.space_group_name_H-M   'P 1'
#
loop_
_entity.id
_entity.type
_entity.pdbx_description
1 polymer ?
#
loop_
_entity_poly.entity_id
_entity_poly.type
_entity_poly.pdbx_seq_one_letter_code
_entity_poly.pdbx_strand_id
1 'polypeptide(L)'
;MTSKRTAADAIAGTLKAYGAEFAFGIPGNDVLELVRACEEAGIRFVLSKSEPSAAFMADAVYQVTGKPSVLIPALGPGLANAISGIAGALQERSAGIVLGGEMATKQMGIYTHQGFD
;
A
#
# COMPACT_ATOMS: atom_id res chain seq x y z
N MET A 1 1.37 14.37 -26.22
CA MET A 1 0.53 14.77 -25.07
C MET A 1 1.30 14.44 -23.79
N THR A 2 1.70 15.42 -23.02
CA THR A 2 2.26 15.18 -21.69
C THR A 2 1.13 14.67 -20.81
N SER A 3 1.19 13.38 -20.42
CA SER A 3 0.28 12.82 -19.44
C SER A 3 0.35 13.68 -18.17
N LYS A 4 -0.79 14.18 -17.72
CA LYS A 4 -0.87 14.98 -16.51
C LYS A 4 -0.45 14.10 -15.33
N ARG A 5 0.63 14.46 -14.64
CA ARG A 5 1.14 13.72 -13.48
C ARG A 5 0.06 13.65 -12.41
N THR A 6 -0.27 12.45 -11.97
CA THR A 6 -1.29 12.20 -10.95
C THR A 6 -0.68 12.26 -9.55
N ALA A 7 -1.53 12.30 -8.51
CA ALA A 7 -1.07 12.16 -7.12
C ALA A 7 -0.39 10.79 -6.89
N ALA A 8 -0.91 9.73 -7.51
CA ALA A 8 -0.31 8.40 -7.44
C ALA A 8 1.12 8.38 -8.01
N ASP A 9 1.36 9.06 -9.14
CA ASP A 9 2.69 9.17 -9.74
C ASP A 9 3.67 9.93 -8.82
N ALA A 10 3.18 10.96 -8.12
CA ALA A 10 3.99 11.73 -7.18
C ALA A 10 4.35 10.88 -5.94
N ILE A 11 3.39 10.14 -5.40
CA ILE A 11 3.59 9.22 -4.27
C ILE A 11 4.60 8.15 -4.67
N ALA A 12 4.37 7.44 -5.77
CA ALA A 12 5.26 6.36 -6.22
C ALA A 12 6.69 6.85 -6.48
N GLY A 13 6.84 8.00 -7.13
CA GLY A 13 8.15 8.60 -7.36
C GLY A 13 8.88 8.95 -6.05
N THR A 14 8.16 9.44 -5.05
CA THR A 14 8.71 9.72 -3.72
C THR A 14 9.16 8.44 -3.02
N LEU A 15 8.31 7.41 -3.01
CA LEU A 15 8.64 6.10 -2.43
C LEU A 15 9.90 5.50 -3.07
N LYS A 16 10.00 5.59 -4.38
CA LYS A 16 11.17 5.12 -5.12
C LYS A 16 12.43 5.89 -4.74
N ALA A 17 12.33 7.20 -4.59
CA ALA A 17 13.45 8.05 -4.17
C ALA A 17 13.96 7.71 -2.75
N TYR A 18 13.07 7.23 -1.88
CA TYR A 18 13.41 6.72 -0.55
C TYR A 18 13.89 5.26 -0.56
N GLY A 19 14.03 4.63 -1.71
CA GLY A 19 14.63 3.31 -1.85
C GLY A 19 13.65 2.15 -1.83
N ALA A 20 12.33 2.39 -1.90
CA ALA A 20 11.36 1.31 -2.00
C ALA A 20 11.54 0.55 -3.32
N GLU A 21 11.61 -0.77 -3.23
CA GLU A 21 11.76 -1.67 -4.38
C GLU A 21 10.54 -2.60 -4.55
N PHE A 22 9.79 -2.80 -3.46
CA PHE A 22 8.64 -3.70 -3.45
C PHE A 22 7.43 -3.03 -2.80
N ALA A 23 6.26 -3.33 -3.35
CA ALA A 23 4.96 -3.07 -2.76
C ALA A 23 4.17 -4.38 -2.68
N PHE A 24 3.47 -4.59 -1.59
CA PHE A 24 2.72 -5.82 -1.31
C PHE A 24 1.26 -5.48 -1.06
N GLY A 25 0.35 -6.33 -1.48
CA GLY A 25 -1.07 -6.11 -1.21
C GLY A 25 -2.00 -6.99 -2.02
N ILE A 26 -3.26 -6.63 -1.95
CA ILE A 26 -4.34 -7.17 -2.78
C ILE A 26 -4.94 -5.98 -3.55
N PRO A 27 -4.86 -5.96 -4.89
CA PRO A 27 -5.34 -4.84 -5.68
C PRO A 27 -6.89 -4.83 -5.70
N GLY A 28 -7.48 -3.86 -5.03
CA GLY A 28 -8.88 -3.47 -5.21
C GLY A 28 -8.99 -2.35 -6.25
N ASN A 29 -10.18 -2.11 -6.78
CA ASN A 29 -10.39 -1.05 -7.78
C ASN A 29 -9.95 0.35 -7.30
N ASP A 30 -10.04 0.59 -6.01
CA ASP A 30 -9.70 1.82 -5.30
C ASP A 30 -8.20 2.11 -5.29
N VAL A 31 -7.34 1.10 -5.41
CA VAL A 31 -5.88 1.23 -5.33
C VAL A 31 -5.15 0.93 -6.65
N LEU A 32 -5.88 0.56 -7.71
CA LEU A 32 -5.26 0.17 -8.99
C LEU A 32 -4.36 1.25 -9.58
N GLU A 33 -4.77 2.52 -9.49
CA GLU A 33 -3.98 3.62 -10.02
C GLU A 33 -2.65 3.79 -9.27
N LEU A 34 -2.66 3.55 -7.97
CA LEU A 34 -1.46 3.57 -7.13
C LEU A 34 -0.53 2.39 -7.45
N VAL A 35 -1.11 1.20 -7.66
CA VAL A 35 -0.35 0.00 -8.06
C VAL A 35 0.31 0.23 -9.43
N ARG A 36 -0.43 0.77 -10.42
CA ARG A 36 0.13 1.14 -11.72
C ARG A 36 1.29 2.12 -11.58
N ALA A 37 1.11 3.19 -10.80
CA ALA A 37 2.14 4.19 -10.60
C ALA A 37 3.39 3.62 -9.91
N CYS A 38 3.24 2.70 -8.95
CA CYS A 38 4.35 1.99 -8.33
C CYS A 38 5.15 1.18 -9.36
N GLU A 39 4.47 0.37 -10.20
CA GLU A 39 5.11 -0.42 -11.24
C GLU A 39 5.85 0.48 -12.25
N GLU A 40 5.24 1.57 -12.71
CA GLU A 40 5.87 2.52 -13.62
C GLU A 40 7.08 3.24 -13.00
N ALA A 41 7.07 3.47 -11.69
CA ALA A 41 8.21 4.02 -10.96
C ALA A 41 9.32 2.98 -10.69
N GLY A 42 9.13 1.71 -11.07
CA GLY A 42 10.07 0.62 -10.83
C GLY A 42 10.01 0.08 -9.40
N ILE A 43 8.85 0.18 -8.74
CA ILE A 43 8.52 -0.51 -7.49
C ILE A 43 7.68 -1.73 -7.86
N ARG A 44 8.23 -2.93 -7.72
CA ARG A 44 7.55 -4.16 -8.09
C ARG A 44 6.37 -4.44 -7.16
N PHE A 45 5.16 -4.53 -7.71
CA PHE A 45 4.00 -4.98 -6.94
C PHE A 45 3.96 -6.50 -6.84
N VAL A 46 3.84 -6.99 -5.62
CA VAL A 46 3.73 -8.43 -5.31
C VAL A 46 2.35 -8.71 -4.74
N LEU A 47 1.55 -9.41 -5.55
CA LEU A 47 0.23 -9.86 -5.14
C LEU A 47 0.34 -10.86 -4.00
N SER A 48 -0.37 -10.61 -2.91
CA SER A 48 -0.54 -11.55 -1.80
C SER A 48 -1.94 -12.17 -1.80
N LYS A 49 -2.11 -13.25 -1.05
CA LYS A 49 -3.42 -13.90 -0.88
C LYS A 49 -4.22 -13.39 0.31
N SER A 50 -3.58 -12.60 1.16
CA SER A 50 -4.22 -11.92 2.30
C SER A 50 -3.41 -10.70 2.71
N GLU A 51 -4.06 -9.71 3.30
CA GLU A 51 -3.40 -8.49 3.76
C GLU A 51 -2.42 -8.74 4.92
N PRO A 52 -2.69 -9.63 5.90
CA PRO A 52 -1.68 -9.99 6.89
C PRO A 52 -0.40 -10.54 6.25
N SER A 53 -0.54 -11.42 5.24
CA SER A 53 0.61 -11.95 4.52
C SER A 53 1.40 -10.85 3.80
N ALA A 54 0.69 -9.90 3.18
CA ALA A 54 1.33 -8.74 2.55
C ALA A 54 2.12 -7.91 3.55
N ALA A 55 1.56 -7.65 4.73
CA ALA A 55 2.21 -6.90 5.78
C ALA A 55 3.47 -7.60 6.31
N PHE A 56 3.41 -8.91 6.53
CA PHE A 56 4.58 -9.70 6.95
C PHE A 56 5.65 -9.79 5.85
N MET A 57 5.27 -9.88 4.57
CA MET A 57 6.24 -9.80 3.47
C MET A 57 6.93 -8.44 3.40
N ALA A 58 6.18 -7.37 3.60
CA ALA A 58 6.74 -6.01 3.66
C ALA A 58 7.74 -5.85 4.81
N ASP A 59 7.40 -6.35 6.00
CA ASP A 59 8.28 -6.38 7.16
C ASP A 59 9.56 -7.17 6.88
N ALA A 60 9.43 -8.39 6.34
CA ALA A 60 10.57 -9.25 6.02
C ALA A 60 11.56 -8.59 5.05
N VAL A 61 11.07 -7.85 4.05
CA VAL A 61 11.95 -7.11 3.12
C VAL A 61 12.80 -6.09 3.87
N TYR A 62 12.21 -5.34 4.79
CA TYR A 62 12.98 -4.39 5.59
C TYR A 62 14.00 -5.10 6.48
N GLN A 63 13.61 -6.17 7.18
CA GLN A 63 14.48 -6.93 8.07
C GLN A 63 15.72 -7.48 7.32
N VAL A 64 15.55 -7.91 6.08
CA VAL A 64 16.63 -8.49 5.28
C VAL A 64 17.49 -7.45 4.56
N THR A 65 16.88 -6.37 4.08
CA THR A 65 17.55 -5.41 3.17
C THR A 65 17.85 -4.06 3.80
N GLY A 66 17.18 -3.70 4.88
CA GLY A 66 17.21 -2.34 5.43
C GLY A 66 16.51 -1.28 4.57
N LYS A 67 15.84 -1.70 3.49
CA LYS A 67 15.12 -0.79 2.59
C LYS A 67 13.63 -0.75 2.95
N PRO A 68 12.99 0.42 2.89
CA PRO A 68 11.57 0.52 3.16
C PRO A 68 10.76 -0.28 2.13
N SER A 69 9.67 -0.88 2.57
CA SER A 69 8.71 -1.56 1.72
C SER A 69 7.32 -0.94 1.87
N VAL A 70 6.45 -1.18 0.91
CA VAL A 70 5.14 -0.56 0.83
C VAL A 70 4.06 -1.62 0.99
N LEU A 71 3.08 -1.35 1.84
CA LEU A 71 1.86 -2.14 1.96
C LEU A 71 0.71 -1.35 1.35
N ILE A 72 0.02 -1.93 0.37
CA ILE A 72 -1.16 -1.36 -0.28
C ILE A 72 -2.33 -2.32 -0.06
N PRO A 73 -3.02 -2.23 1.09
CA PRO A 73 -4.19 -3.07 1.37
C PRO A 73 -5.41 -2.54 0.59
N ALA A 74 -6.37 -3.41 0.36
CA ALA A 74 -7.68 -2.97 -0.10
C ALA A 74 -8.35 -2.04 0.94
N LEU A 75 -9.23 -1.17 0.46
CA LEU A 75 -9.99 -0.21 1.26
C LEU A 75 -10.74 -0.87 2.42
N GLY A 76 -10.81 -0.18 3.55
CA GLY A 76 -11.63 -0.56 4.71
C GLY A 76 -11.24 -1.90 5.33
N PRO A 77 -12.02 -2.97 5.16
CA PRO A 77 -11.74 -4.29 5.75
C PRO A 77 -10.36 -4.84 5.43
N GLY A 78 -9.80 -4.52 4.26
CA GLY A 78 -8.45 -4.93 3.88
C GLY A 78 -7.39 -4.28 4.77
N LEU A 79 -7.51 -2.98 5.06
CA LEU A 79 -6.62 -2.30 6.00
C LEU A 79 -6.77 -2.87 7.42
N ALA A 80 -8.00 -3.09 7.88
CA ALA A 80 -8.26 -3.70 9.19
C ALA A 80 -7.66 -5.11 9.30
N ASN A 81 -7.75 -5.90 8.22
CA ASN A 81 -7.17 -7.24 8.17
C ASN A 81 -5.62 -7.22 8.24
N ALA A 82 -4.97 -6.18 7.75
CA ALA A 82 -3.51 -6.04 7.79
C ALA A 82 -2.93 -5.72 9.18
N ILE A 83 -3.76 -5.34 10.16
CA ILE A 83 -3.31 -4.80 11.46
C ILE A 83 -2.33 -5.73 12.17
N SER A 84 -2.53 -7.05 12.13
CA SER A 84 -1.63 -7.99 12.81
C SER A 84 -0.19 -7.90 12.28
N GLY A 85 -0.02 -7.83 10.96
CA GLY A 85 1.31 -7.68 10.35
C GLY A 85 1.90 -6.29 10.57
N ILE A 86 1.07 -5.24 10.53
CA ILE A 86 1.49 -3.86 10.84
C ILE A 86 1.98 -3.76 12.30
N ALA A 87 1.25 -4.38 13.23
CA ALA A 87 1.64 -4.42 14.64
C ALA A 87 2.97 -5.16 14.84
N GLY A 88 3.19 -6.26 14.13
CA GLY A 88 4.47 -6.99 14.13
C GLY A 88 5.62 -6.10 13.65
N ALA A 89 5.47 -5.48 12.49
CA ALA A 89 6.47 -4.57 11.93
C ALA A 89 6.79 -3.39 12.87
N LEU A 90 5.78 -2.86 13.56
CA LEU A 90 5.96 -1.80 14.56
C LEU A 90 6.81 -2.28 15.75
N GLN A 91 6.57 -3.49 16.25
CA GLN A 91 7.35 -4.09 17.34
C GLN A 91 8.83 -4.28 16.94
N GLU A 92 9.06 -4.72 15.70
CA GLU A 92 10.40 -4.92 15.15
C GLU A 92 11.06 -3.61 14.70
N ARG A 93 10.36 -2.48 14.81
CA ARG A 93 10.82 -1.15 14.35
C ARG A 93 11.19 -1.12 12.86
N SER A 94 10.49 -1.89 12.06
CA SER A 94 10.67 -1.93 10.60
C SER A 94 10.14 -0.66 9.93
N ALA A 95 10.88 -0.13 8.97
CA ALA A 95 10.42 0.99 8.15
C ALA A 95 9.47 0.49 7.06
N GLY A 96 8.21 0.31 7.41
CA GLY A 96 7.12 0.00 6.50
C GLY A 96 6.26 1.23 6.22
N ILE A 97 5.82 1.38 4.98
CA ILE A 97 4.91 2.45 4.57
C ILE A 97 3.57 1.80 4.20
N VAL A 98 2.52 2.18 4.91
CA VAL A 98 1.16 1.68 4.67
C VAL A 98 0.37 2.77 3.94
N LEU A 99 -0.14 2.44 2.76
CA LEU A 99 -0.98 3.32 1.96
C LEU A 99 -2.41 2.78 1.97
N GLY A 100 -3.14 3.14 3.01
CA GLY A 100 -4.56 2.82 3.14
C GLY A 100 -5.40 3.77 2.29
N GLY A 101 -6.32 3.21 1.50
CA GLY A 101 -7.31 3.99 0.78
C GLY A 101 -8.45 4.42 1.72
N GLU A 102 -9.19 5.44 1.30
CA GLU A 102 -10.42 5.90 1.94
C GLU A 102 -11.49 6.13 0.87
N MET A 103 -12.74 6.14 1.27
CA MET A 103 -13.83 6.41 0.35
C MET A 103 -13.75 7.80 -0.25
N ALA A 104 -14.18 7.93 -1.51
CA ALA A 104 -14.26 9.24 -2.15
C ALA A 104 -15.12 10.20 -1.31
N THR A 105 -14.68 11.45 -1.20
CA THR A 105 -15.33 12.49 -0.37
C THR A 105 -16.84 12.61 -0.61
N LYS A 106 -17.29 12.36 -1.85
CA LYS A 106 -18.71 12.36 -2.22
C LYS A 106 -19.53 11.20 -1.65
N GLN A 107 -18.84 10.16 -1.18
CA GLN A 107 -19.46 8.95 -0.61
C GLN A 107 -19.35 8.91 0.92
N MET A 108 -18.67 9.86 1.52
CA MET A 108 -18.58 9.98 2.97
C MET A 108 -19.97 10.20 3.57
N GLY A 109 -20.31 9.39 4.58
CA GLY A 109 -21.63 9.41 5.21
C GLY A 109 -22.72 8.63 4.49
N ILE A 110 -22.40 7.99 3.37
CA ILE A 110 -23.30 7.08 2.68
C ILE A 110 -22.81 5.66 2.95
N TYR A 111 -23.71 4.75 3.33
CA TYR A 111 -23.35 3.35 3.51
C TYR A 111 -22.82 2.75 2.19
N THR A 112 -21.61 2.25 2.22
CA THR A 112 -21.01 1.44 1.15
C THR A 112 -20.46 0.15 1.76
N HIS A 113 -20.36 -0.92 0.98
CA HIS A 113 -19.90 -2.23 1.47
C HIS A 113 -18.45 -2.24 1.99
N GLN A 114 -17.67 -1.20 1.72
CA GLN A 114 -16.28 -1.04 2.16
C GLN A 114 -16.09 0.16 3.09
N GLY A 115 -17.17 0.90 3.40
CA GLY A 115 -17.12 1.95 4.41
C GLY A 115 -16.87 1.32 5.79
N PHE A 116 -15.84 1.79 6.48
CA PHE A 116 -15.38 1.22 7.76
C PHE A 116 -14.81 2.35 8.61
N ASP A 117 -15.46 2.63 9.75
CA ASP A 117 -15.01 3.61 10.75
C ASP A 117 -14.09 2.95 11.80
#